data_d6f592b07bb95ad2eadd8d3ea111edba
#
_entry.id   d6f592b07bb95ad2eadd8d3ea111edba
#
_cell.length_a   1.000
_cell.length_b   1.000
_cell.length_c   1.000
_cell.angle_alpha   90.00
_cell.angle_beta   90.00
_cell.angle_gamma   90.00
#
_symmetry.space_group_name_H-M   'P 1'
#
loop_
_entity.id
_entity.type
_entity.pdbx_description
1 polymer ?
#
loop_
_entity_poly.entity_id
_entity_poly.type
_entity_poly.pdbx_seq_one_letter_code
_entity_poly.pdbx_strand_id
1 'polypeptide(L)'
;VIGFAQFIKFGPRKDCHSFNPECNRETILIQNGFAPTFGAAWDTSPYATQWELIDGNPPTNKQEVVMDSTTAEGNGFLVGDRVTVLAGAIPASFTIVGIAEFANTGSPGGASFALFDFNTAQILLDSVGEVDFINVVVDENADINIVRNAISNIDNQGLEVINAQEAAAEQADSIKQGLDFFNTILNVFAGIAIFVGAFIIQNTFRILLLQRTKELSLLRALG
;
A
#
# COMPACT_ATOMS: atom_id res chain seq x y z
N VAL A 1 14.03 2.34 7.45
CA VAL A 1 13.28 1.33 8.22
C VAL A 1 11.82 1.49 7.90
N ILE A 2 11.19 0.44 7.41
CA ILE A 2 9.77 0.39 7.06
C ILE A 2 9.15 -0.82 7.75
N GLY A 3 7.98 -0.63 8.38
CA GLY A 3 7.26 -1.72 9.03
C GLY A 3 5.76 -1.47 9.09
N PHE A 4 4.99 -2.47 9.52
CA PHE A 4 3.56 -2.34 9.65
C PHE A 4 3.18 -1.50 10.86
N ALA A 5 2.26 -0.57 10.70
CA ALA A 5 1.69 0.26 11.74
C ALA A 5 0.17 0.33 11.58
N GLN A 6 -0.52 0.78 12.63
CA GLN A 6 -1.96 1.08 12.58
C GLN A 6 -2.23 2.39 13.32
N PHE A 7 -3.10 3.19 12.79
CA PHE A 7 -3.55 4.41 13.45
C PHE A 7 -4.82 4.17 14.24
N ILE A 8 -4.87 4.77 15.42
CA ILE A 8 -6.04 4.74 16.29
C ILE A 8 -6.42 6.19 16.63
N LYS A 9 -7.62 6.59 16.27
CA LYS A 9 -8.20 7.88 16.68
C LYS A 9 -9.18 7.66 17.82
N PHE A 10 -9.05 8.45 18.88
CA PHE A 10 -10.05 8.52 19.95
C PHE A 10 -11.00 9.67 19.65
N GLY A 11 -12.25 9.36 19.33
CA GLY A 11 -13.30 10.33 19.04
C GLY A 11 -14.47 10.24 20.01
N PRO A 12 -15.35 11.25 20.08
CA PRO A 12 -16.58 11.16 20.84
C PRO A 12 -17.53 10.13 20.18
N ARG A 13 -18.16 9.27 20.99
CA ARG A 13 -19.24 8.38 20.50
C ARG A 13 -20.38 9.21 19.94
N LYS A 14 -20.91 8.79 18.77
CA LYS A 14 -22.03 9.49 18.09
C LYS A 14 -23.33 9.59 18.93
N ASP A 15 -23.48 8.76 19.96
CA ASP A 15 -24.72 8.62 20.74
C ASP A 15 -24.59 9.12 22.20
N CYS A 16 -23.57 9.91 22.49
CA CYS A 16 -23.28 10.35 23.85
C CYS A 16 -23.82 11.74 24.15
N HIS A 17 -24.70 11.83 25.20
CA HIS A 17 -25.05 13.08 25.82
C HIS A 17 -23.93 13.55 26.76
N SER A 18 -23.72 14.85 26.83
CA SER A 18 -22.55 15.59 27.31
C SER A 18 -22.16 15.45 28.80
N PHE A 19 -22.66 14.48 29.54
CA PHE A 19 -22.42 14.38 30.99
C PHE A 19 -21.80 13.07 31.51
N ASN A 20 -21.40 12.14 30.62
CA ASN A 20 -20.79 10.88 31.06
C ASN A 20 -19.31 10.82 30.68
N PRO A 21 -18.38 10.78 31.64
CA PRO A 21 -16.92 10.75 31.36
C PRO A 21 -16.44 9.48 30.63
N GLU A 22 -17.24 8.41 30.64
CA GLU A 22 -16.90 7.17 29.90
C GLU A 22 -17.28 7.25 28.41
N CYS A 23 -18.01 8.25 28.00
CA CYS A 23 -18.50 8.45 26.65
C CYS A 23 -17.47 8.99 25.65
N ASN A 24 -16.28 9.35 26.11
CA ASN A 24 -15.33 10.13 25.29
C ASN A 24 -14.26 9.31 24.59
N ARG A 25 -14.38 7.98 24.51
CA ARG A 25 -13.33 7.13 23.92
C ARG A 25 -13.92 6.04 23.01
N GLU A 26 -14.28 6.41 21.81
CA GLU A 26 -14.42 5.43 20.73
C GLU A 26 -13.07 5.24 20.07
N THR A 27 -12.57 4.00 20.10
CA THR A 27 -11.33 3.63 19.38
C THR A 27 -11.70 3.37 17.94
N ILE A 28 -11.37 4.29 17.05
CA ILE A 28 -11.56 4.13 15.62
C ILE A 28 -10.22 3.65 15.04
N LEU A 29 -10.19 2.43 14.54
CA LEU A 29 -9.09 1.96 13.71
C LEU A 29 -9.16 2.69 12.37
N ILE A 30 -8.10 3.41 12.05
CA ILE A 30 -8.00 4.13 10.79
C ILE A 30 -7.39 3.19 9.77
N GLN A 31 -8.17 2.81 8.79
CA GLN A 31 -7.75 2.02 7.64
C GLN A 31 -8.27 2.70 6.38
N ASN A 32 -7.39 2.93 5.43
CA ASN A 32 -7.76 3.38 4.08
C ASN A 32 -8.20 2.16 3.25
N GLY A 33 -9.42 1.66 3.52
CA GLY A 33 -9.96 0.49 2.83
C GLY A 33 -9.17 -0.80 3.10
N PHE A 34 -8.71 -1.46 2.03
CA PHE A 34 -7.89 -2.68 2.12
C PHE A 34 -6.38 -2.41 2.08
N ALA A 35 -5.97 -1.15 1.94
CA ALA A 35 -4.56 -0.81 1.86
C ALA A 35 -3.89 -0.90 3.25
N PRO A 36 -2.64 -1.37 3.32
CA PRO A 36 -1.92 -1.49 4.58
C PRO A 36 -1.54 -0.12 5.15
N THR A 37 -1.23 -0.11 6.45
CA THR A 37 -0.64 1.04 7.12
C THR A 37 0.82 0.72 7.45
N PHE A 38 1.72 1.62 7.09
CA PHE A 38 3.15 1.49 7.30
C PHE A 38 3.67 2.54 8.28
N GLY A 39 4.64 2.14 9.09
CA GLY A 39 5.53 3.04 9.81
C GLY A 39 6.87 3.10 9.08
N ALA A 40 7.46 4.28 8.96
CA ALA A 40 8.76 4.46 8.36
C ALA A 40 9.56 5.59 9.04
N ALA A 41 10.86 5.61 8.80
CA ALA A 41 11.69 6.73 9.21
C ALA A 41 11.52 7.91 8.22
N TRP A 42 11.42 9.13 8.75
CA TRP A 42 11.53 10.34 7.95
C TRP A 42 12.96 10.49 7.44
N ASP A 43 13.11 10.62 6.13
CA ASP A 43 14.41 10.92 5.55
C ASP A 43 14.66 12.43 5.59
N THR A 44 15.75 12.83 6.21
CA THR A 44 16.14 14.24 6.33
C THR A 44 16.89 14.76 5.11
N SER A 45 17.26 13.89 4.17
CA SER A 45 17.98 14.27 2.96
C SER A 45 16.99 14.79 1.90
N PRO A 46 17.08 16.06 1.49
CA PRO A 46 16.17 16.61 0.48
C PRO A 46 16.36 16.00 -0.91
N TYR A 47 17.46 15.26 -1.12
CA TYR A 47 17.78 14.65 -2.42
C TYR A 47 17.38 13.17 -2.51
N ALA A 48 17.16 12.53 -1.39
CA ALA A 48 16.90 11.09 -1.32
C ALA A 48 15.46 10.76 -0.93
N THR A 49 14.74 11.71 -0.32
CA THR A 49 13.35 11.52 0.07
C THR A 49 12.40 11.74 -1.11
N GLN A 50 11.39 10.88 -1.19
CA GLN A 50 10.25 11.08 -2.08
C GLN A 50 9.04 11.72 -1.36
N TRP A 51 9.21 12.01 -0.06
CA TRP A 51 8.22 12.68 0.76
C TRP A 51 8.44 14.19 0.75
N GLU A 52 7.42 14.93 0.39
CA GLU A 52 7.39 16.39 0.44
C GLU A 52 6.44 16.84 1.55
N LEU A 53 6.93 17.69 2.45
CA LEU A 53 6.14 18.25 3.54
C LEU A 53 5.22 19.34 2.97
N ILE A 54 3.91 19.16 3.11
CA ILE A 54 2.91 20.14 2.63
C ILE A 54 2.39 21.04 3.74
N ASP A 55 2.44 20.58 5.01
CA ASP A 55 2.06 21.38 6.18
C ASP A 55 2.89 20.97 7.40
N GLY A 56 3.18 21.91 8.29
CA GLY A 56 3.89 21.69 9.54
C GLY A 56 5.42 21.53 9.40
N ASN A 57 6.01 20.64 10.19
CA ASN A 57 7.45 20.44 10.30
C ASN A 57 7.81 18.95 10.30
N PRO A 58 9.08 18.60 9.97
CA PRO A 58 9.55 17.22 10.10
C PRO A 58 9.59 16.79 11.58
N PRO A 59 9.50 15.47 11.86
CA PRO A 59 9.57 14.96 13.22
C PRO A 59 10.99 15.07 13.75
N THR A 60 11.16 15.58 14.95
CA THR A 60 12.46 15.82 15.59
C THR A 60 12.63 15.08 16.92
N ASN A 61 11.55 14.53 17.47
CA ASN A 61 11.60 13.82 18.75
C ASN A 61 10.66 12.59 18.78
N LYS A 62 10.78 11.83 19.87
CA LYS A 62 10.12 10.52 20.07
C LYS A 62 8.59 10.55 20.12
N GLN A 63 7.97 11.71 20.23
CA GLN A 63 6.52 11.86 20.36
C GLN A 63 5.90 12.56 19.16
N GLU A 64 6.67 12.73 18.11
CA GLU A 64 6.25 13.40 16.89
C GLU A 64 6.08 12.41 15.75
N VAL A 65 5.12 12.69 14.89
CA VAL A 65 4.86 11.92 13.67
C VAL A 65 4.45 12.86 12.55
N VAL A 66 4.89 12.55 11.35
CA VAL A 66 4.35 13.12 10.10
C VAL A 66 3.43 12.08 9.50
N MET A 67 2.25 12.51 9.05
CA MET A 67 1.24 11.65 8.45
C MET A 67 1.14 11.93 6.94
N ASP A 68 0.83 10.92 6.17
CA ASP A 68 0.52 11.13 4.76
C ASP A 68 -0.78 11.93 4.57
N SER A 69 -0.83 12.74 3.50
CA SER A 69 -1.95 13.66 3.23
C SER A 69 -3.26 12.94 2.98
N THR A 70 -3.24 11.79 2.29
CA THR A 70 -4.44 10.99 2.00
C THR A 70 -5.11 10.50 3.29
N THR A 71 -4.30 10.00 4.23
CA THR A 71 -4.79 9.56 5.56
C THR A 71 -5.27 10.73 6.39
N ALA A 72 -4.54 11.85 6.38
CA ALA A 72 -4.91 13.04 7.13
C ALA A 72 -6.25 13.62 6.65
N GLU A 73 -6.41 13.84 5.35
CA GLU A 73 -7.64 14.35 4.75
C GLU A 73 -8.82 13.40 4.93
N GLY A 74 -8.63 12.11 4.63
CA GLY A 74 -9.68 11.11 4.73
C GLY A 74 -10.25 10.93 6.13
N ASN A 75 -9.49 11.26 7.17
CA ASN A 75 -9.89 11.10 8.58
C ASN A 75 -9.99 12.43 9.36
N GLY A 76 -9.75 13.55 8.68
CA GLY A 76 -9.85 14.89 9.27
C GLY A 76 -8.80 15.14 10.36
N PHE A 77 -7.56 14.70 10.14
CA PHE A 77 -6.43 15.03 11.00
C PHE A 77 -5.79 16.35 10.58
N LEU A 78 -5.33 17.09 11.58
CA LEU A 78 -4.63 18.36 11.41
C LEU A 78 -3.30 18.32 12.17
N VAL A 79 -2.37 19.17 11.76
CA VAL A 79 -1.14 19.41 12.51
C VAL A 79 -1.50 19.90 13.93
N GLY A 80 -0.90 19.27 14.94
CA GLY A 80 -1.19 19.48 16.36
C GLY A 80 -2.11 18.42 16.98
N ASP A 81 -2.81 17.61 16.18
CA ASP A 81 -3.66 16.55 16.67
C ASP A 81 -2.83 15.41 17.28
N ARG A 82 -3.47 14.67 18.21
CA ARG A 82 -2.89 13.46 18.78
C ARG A 82 -3.44 12.22 18.11
N VAL A 83 -2.53 11.34 17.73
CA VAL A 83 -2.84 10.04 17.15
C VAL A 83 -2.16 8.94 17.97
N THR A 84 -2.82 7.81 18.11
CA THR A 84 -2.19 6.61 18.67
C THR A 84 -1.80 5.69 17.53
N VAL A 85 -0.54 5.32 17.49
CA VAL A 85 0.02 4.39 16.51
C VAL A 85 0.28 3.06 17.20
N LEU A 86 -0.19 1.98 16.60
CA LEU A 86 0.11 0.61 16.98
C LEU A 86 1.17 0.09 16.02
N ALA A 87 2.41 0.06 16.48
CA ALA A 87 3.51 -0.59 15.80
C ALA A 87 4.07 -1.64 16.75
N GLY A 88 4.08 -2.90 16.33
CA GLY A 88 4.36 -4.01 17.24
C GLY A 88 3.24 -4.26 18.27
N ALA A 89 3.61 -4.56 19.53
CA ALA A 89 2.66 -4.97 20.55
C ALA A 89 2.10 -3.84 21.44
N ILE A 90 2.70 -2.66 21.42
CA ILE A 90 2.40 -1.58 22.39
C ILE A 90 1.92 -0.34 21.64
N PRO A 91 0.68 0.13 21.91
CA PRO A 91 0.21 1.40 21.36
C PRO A 91 1.00 2.58 21.95
N ALA A 92 1.46 3.49 21.11
CA ALA A 92 2.12 4.72 21.52
C ALA A 92 1.41 5.96 20.96
N SER A 93 1.33 7.02 21.76
CA SER A 93 0.67 8.27 21.37
C SER A 93 1.68 9.27 20.83
N PHE A 94 1.36 9.87 19.69
CA PHE A 94 2.17 10.85 18.99
C PHE A 94 1.37 12.12 18.72
N THR A 95 2.07 13.22 18.55
CA THR A 95 1.51 14.47 18.04
C THR A 95 1.85 14.57 16.55
N ILE A 96 0.86 14.83 15.73
CA ILE A 96 1.06 15.10 14.30
C ILE A 96 1.73 16.47 14.18
N VAL A 97 2.98 16.49 13.73
CA VAL A 97 3.75 17.73 13.58
C VAL A 97 3.82 18.18 12.13
N GLY A 98 3.49 17.29 11.19
CA GLY A 98 3.46 17.62 9.78
C GLY A 98 2.58 16.67 8.99
N ILE A 99 2.21 17.11 7.81
CA ILE A 99 1.52 16.34 6.78
C ILE A 99 2.38 16.36 5.52
N ALA A 100 2.57 15.18 4.91
CA ALA A 100 3.45 15.02 3.76
C ALA A 100 2.78 14.28 2.61
N GLU A 101 3.25 14.52 1.40
CA GLU A 101 2.86 13.82 0.18
C GLU A 101 4.02 12.99 -0.36
N PHE A 102 3.69 11.85 -0.94
CA PHE A 102 4.66 11.02 -1.64
C PHE A 102 4.64 11.36 -3.13
N ALA A 103 5.76 11.85 -3.66
CA ALA A 103 5.93 12.19 -5.09
C ALA A 103 4.74 12.97 -5.69
N ASN A 104 4.19 13.95 -4.97
CA ASN A 104 3.02 14.77 -5.33
C ASN A 104 1.73 13.96 -5.61
N THR A 105 1.59 12.77 -5.06
CA THR A 105 0.43 11.90 -5.30
C THR A 105 -0.37 11.53 -4.05
N GLY A 106 -0.03 12.16 -2.92
CA GLY A 106 -0.65 11.90 -1.61
C GLY A 106 0.00 10.70 -0.92
N SER A 107 -0.41 9.48 -1.24
CA SER A 107 0.10 8.27 -0.61
C SER A 107 0.39 7.16 -1.62
N PRO A 108 1.49 6.40 -1.48
CA PRO A 108 1.80 5.30 -2.38
C PRO A 108 0.73 4.21 -2.36
N GLY A 109 0.07 3.97 -3.49
CA GLY A 109 -0.92 2.90 -3.64
C GLY A 109 -2.13 2.98 -2.71
N GLY A 110 -2.41 4.15 -2.12
CA GLY A 110 -3.51 4.37 -1.17
C GLY A 110 -3.22 3.82 0.24
N ALA A 111 -1.99 3.40 0.52
CA ALA A 111 -1.57 2.98 1.85
C ALA A 111 -1.49 4.17 2.81
N SER A 112 -1.63 3.92 4.12
CA SER A 112 -1.42 4.93 5.15
C SER A 112 0.03 4.91 5.62
N PHE A 113 0.62 6.09 5.87
CA PHE A 113 1.99 6.20 6.36
C PHE A 113 2.10 7.04 7.61
N ALA A 114 2.86 6.51 8.59
CA ALA A 114 3.34 7.22 9.78
C ALA A 114 4.85 7.36 9.69
N LEU A 115 5.34 8.58 9.58
CA LEU A 115 6.76 8.87 9.41
C LEU A 115 7.31 9.45 10.72
N PHE A 116 8.29 8.78 11.30
CA PHE A 116 8.90 9.11 12.59
C PHE A 116 10.34 9.59 12.43
N ASP A 117 10.90 10.19 13.45
CA ASP A 117 12.36 10.35 13.48
C ASP A 117 13.05 8.98 13.42
N PHE A 118 14.26 8.93 12.87
CA PHE A 118 14.96 7.69 12.58
C PHE A 118 15.08 6.75 13.78
N ASN A 119 15.46 7.27 14.96
CA ASN A 119 15.62 6.46 16.14
C ASN A 119 14.29 5.92 16.68
N THR A 120 13.25 6.73 16.62
CA THR A 120 11.90 6.32 17.02
C THR A 120 11.35 5.24 16.08
N ALA A 121 11.54 5.38 14.78
CA ALA A 121 11.16 4.36 13.81
C ALA A 121 11.84 3.02 14.10
N GLN A 122 13.15 3.02 14.31
CA GLN A 122 13.90 1.80 14.65
C GLN A 122 13.38 1.10 15.91
N ILE A 123 13.06 1.86 16.95
CA ILE A 123 12.54 1.30 18.22
C ILE A 123 11.12 0.76 18.03
N LEU A 124 10.25 1.51 17.35
CA LEU A 124 8.85 1.12 17.14
C LEU A 124 8.69 -0.11 16.24
N LEU A 125 9.58 -0.24 15.26
CA LEU A 125 9.53 -1.30 14.25
C LEU A 125 10.43 -2.48 14.59
N ASP A 126 11.00 -2.50 15.81
CA ASP A 126 11.93 -3.54 16.32
C ASP A 126 13.12 -3.82 15.40
N SER A 127 13.70 -2.73 14.85
CA SER A 127 14.79 -2.77 13.87
C SER A 127 16.00 -1.93 14.32
N VAL A 128 16.30 -1.96 15.61
CA VAL A 128 17.39 -1.15 16.18
C VAL A 128 18.74 -1.57 15.61
N GLY A 129 19.42 -0.64 14.96
CA GLY A 129 20.71 -0.87 14.32
C GLY A 129 20.64 -1.48 12.93
N GLU A 130 19.43 -1.69 12.40
CA GLU A 130 19.19 -2.21 11.07
C GLU A 130 18.55 -1.16 10.15
N VAL A 131 18.81 -1.26 8.87
CA VAL A 131 18.19 -0.44 7.82
C VAL A 131 17.81 -1.31 6.63
N ASP A 132 16.68 -1.02 5.99
CA ASP A 132 16.22 -1.78 4.82
C ASP A 132 17.01 -1.40 3.57
N PHE A 133 17.36 -0.12 3.45
CA PHE A 133 18.14 0.40 2.32
C PHE A 133 18.87 1.69 2.71
N ILE A 134 19.91 1.98 1.96
CA ILE A 134 20.71 3.21 2.09
C ILE A 134 20.70 3.91 0.74
N ASN A 135 20.13 5.11 0.70
CA ASN A 135 20.18 5.96 -0.48
C ASN A 135 21.49 6.76 -0.51
N VAL A 136 22.24 6.62 -1.58
CA VAL A 136 23.47 7.39 -1.79
C VAL A 136 23.26 8.38 -2.94
N VAL A 137 23.36 9.66 -2.65
CA VAL A 137 23.33 10.72 -3.65
C VAL A 137 24.74 11.00 -4.13
N VAL A 138 24.92 10.93 -5.42
CA VAL A 138 26.21 11.11 -6.09
C VAL A 138 26.26 12.51 -6.72
N ASP A 139 27.42 13.16 -6.65
CA ASP A 139 27.64 14.48 -7.30
C ASP A 139 27.45 14.36 -8.83
N GLU A 140 26.90 15.39 -9.46
CA GLU A 140 26.60 15.39 -10.91
C GLU A 140 27.80 15.05 -11.81
N ASN A 141 29.02 15.34 -11.35
CA ASN A 141 30.26 15.09 -12.09
C ASN A 141 30.94 13.77 -11.71
N ALA A 142 30.41 13.01 -10.76
CA ALA A 142 31.01 11.76 -10.33
C ALA A 142 30.60 10.59 -11.25
N ASP A 143 31.56 9.71 -11.53
CA ASP A 143 31.25 8.47 -12.24
C ASP A 143 30.53 7.49 -11.31
N ILE A 144 29.28 7.22 -11.62
CA ILE A 144 28.41 6.31 -10.85
C ILE A 144 29.02 4.91 -10.71
N ASN A 145 29.75 4.43 -11.71
CA ASN A 145 30.37 3.11 -11.68
C ASN A 145 31.56 3.06 -10.70
N ILE A 146 32.30 4.15 -10.59
CA ILE A 146 33.41 4.26 -9.62
C ILE A 146 32.85 4.25 -8.20
N VAL A 147 31.77 5.03 -7.94
CA VAL A 147 31.12 5.07 -6.63
C VAL A 147 30.53 3.71 -6.28
N ARG A 148 29.79 3.09 -7.20
CA ARG A 148 29.22 1.74 -7.05
C ARG A 148 30.28 0.72 -6.67
N ASN A 149 31.40 0.66 -7.40
CA ASN A 149 32.50 -0.26 -7.13
C ASN A 149 33.15 0.03 -5.78
N ALA A 150 33.29 1.30 -5.40
CA ALA A 150 33.83 1.68 -4.10
C ALA A 150 32.93 1.19 -2.95
N ILE A 151 31.61 1.37 -3.06
CA ILE A 151 30.63 0.91 -2.07
C ILE A 151 30.62 -0.62 -2.00
N SER A 152 30.59 -1.31 -3.14
CA SER A 152 30.58 -2.79 -3.20
C SER A 152 31.85 -3.40 -2.58
N ASN A 153 32.96 -2.67 -2.54
CA ASN A 153 34.20 -3.13 -1.92
C ASN A 153 34.26 -2.88 -0.38
N ILE A 154 33.37 -2.05 0.17
CA ILE A 154 33.34 -1.76 1.60
C ILE A 154 32.68 -2.92 2.36
N ASP A 155 31.69 -3.56 1.74
CA ASP A 155 30.89 -4.58 2.41
C ASP A 155 31.06 -5.97 1.79
N ASN A 156 31.53 -6.91 2.64
CA ASN A 156 31.60 -8.34 2.32
C ASN A 156 30.32 -9.10 2.76
N GLN A 157 29.26 -8.39 3.20
CA GLN A 157 28.08 -9.02 3.80
C GLN A 157 26.92 -9.21 2.84
N GLY A 158 27.11 -8.96 1.53
CA GLY A 158 26.10 -9.27 0.52
C GLY A 158 25.08 -8.17 0.28
N LEU A 159 25.43 -6.90 0.54
CA LEU A 159 24.63 -5.77 0.11
C LEU A 159 24.60 -5.69 -1.42
N GLU A 160 23.43 -5.57 -1.97
CA GLU A 160 23.23 -5.30 -3.38
C GLU A 160 23.32 -3.80 -3.64
N VAL A 161 24.25 -3.40 -4.50
CA VAL A 161 24.43 -1.98 -4.88
C VAL A 161 23.88 -1.80 -6.29
N ILE A 162 22.70 -1.23 -6.37
CA ILE A 162 22.01 -0.95 -7.64
C ILE A 162 21.89 0.55 -7.87
N ASN A 163 21.82 0.97 -9.11
CA ASN A 163 21.53 2.36 -9.44
C ASN A 163 20.01 2.61 -9.51
N ALA A 164 19.58 3.87 -9.52
CA ALA A 164 18.16 4.22 -9.53
C ALA A 164 17.41 3.68 -10.76
N GLN A 165 18.08 3.52 -11.89
CA GLN A 165 17.48 2.97 -13.13
C GLN A 165 17.28 1.46 -13.00
N GLU A 166 18.24 0.75 -12.43
CA GLU A 166 18.14 -0.69 -12.13
C GLU A 166 17.01 -0.94 -11.12
N ALA A 167 16.97 -0.17 -10.04
CA ALA A 167 15.89 -0.25 -9.03
C ALA A 167 14.50 -0.02 -9.65
N ALA A 168 14.37 1.00 -10.51
CA ALA A 168 13.12 1.28 -11.21
C ALA A 168 12.73 0.14 -12.19
N ALA A 169 13.70 -0.47 -12.86
CA ALA A 169 13.46 -1.60 -13.76
C ALA A 169 13.00 -2.84 -12.98
N GLU A 170 13.62 -3.17 -11.85
CA GLU A 170 13.19 -4.28 -10.99
C GLU A 170 11.79 -4.11 -10.44
N GLN A 171 11.43 -2.89 -10.02
CA GLN A 171 10.06 -2.58 -9.60
C GLN A 171 9.06 -2.74 -10.75
N ALA A 172 9.40 -2.26 -11.95
CA ALA A 172 8.56 -2.41 -13.13
C ALA A 172 8.38 -3.89 -13.52
N ASP A 173 9.43 -4.69 -13.44
CA ASP A 173 9.36 -6.13 -13.73
C ASP A 173 8.54 -6.90 -12.68
N SER A 174 8.62 -6.53 -11.41
CA SER A 174 7.78 -7.10 -10.34
C SER A 174 6.29 -6.80 -10.56
N ILE A 175 5.96 -5.58 -10.94
CA ILE A 175 4.59 -5.19 -11.29
C ILE A 175 4.11 -5.97 -12.52
N LYS A 176 4.95 -6.09 -13.55
CA LYS A 176 4.64 -6.83 -14.77
C LYS A 176 4.36 -8.31 -14.48
N GLN A 177 5.19 -8.96 -13.65
CA GLN A 177 4.96 -10.35 -13.24
C GLN A 177 3.61 -10.52 -12.51
N GLY A 178 3.25 -9.57 -11.63
CA GLY A 178 1.94 -9.54 -10.99
C GLY A 178 0.81 -9.43 -12.01
N LEU A 179 0.93 -8.53 -12.99
CA LEU A 179 -0.07 -8.37 -14.06
C LEU A 179 -0.18 -9.59 -14.96
N ASP A 180 0.94 -10.26 -15.29
CA ASP A 180 0.94 -11.48 -16.09
C ASP A 180 0.23 -12.64 -15.37
N PHE A 181 0.36 -12.73 -14.06
CA PHE A 181 -0.40 -13.68 -13.25
C PHE A 181 -1.92 -13.42 -13.34
N PHE A 182 -2.35 -12.17 -13.19
CA PHE A 182 -3.76 -11.80 -13.34
C PHE A 182 -4.28 -12.08 -14.77
N ASN A 183 -3.49 -11.74 -15.78
CA ASN A 183 -3.84 -12.00 -17.17
C ASN A 183 -4.03 -13.52 -17.43
N THR A 184 -3.17 -14.34 -16.87
CA THR A 184 -3.29 -15.81 -16.95
C THR A 184 -4.58 -16.30 -16.31
N ILE A 185 -4.93 -15.81 -15.11
CA ILE A 185 -6.19 -16.17 -14.44
C ILE A 185 -7.40 -15.75 -15.29
N LEU A 186 -7.42 -14.52 -15.81
CA LEU A 186 -8.50 -14.02 -16.65
C LEU A 186 -8.67 -14.86 -17.92
N ASN A 187 -7.56 -15.28 -18.56
CA ASN A 187 -7.61 -16.12 -19.74
C ASN A 187 -8.19 -17.52 -19.43
N VAL A 188 -7.85 -18.10 -18.29
CA VAL A 188 -8.44 -19.36 -17.84
C VAL A 188 -9.95 -19.21 -17.59
N PHE A 189 -10.37 -18.15 -16.92
CA PHE A 189 -11.78 -17.86 -16.69
C PHE A 189 -12.54 -17.65 -18.01
N ALA A 190 -11.96 -16.90 -18.94
CA ALA A 190 -12.54 -16.71 -20.27
C ALA A 190 -12.69 -18.03 -21.02
N GLY A 191 -11.70 -18.90 -20.98
CA GLY A 191 -11.76 -20.25 -21.56
C GLY A 191 -12.89 -21.10 -20.97
N ILE A 192 -13.04 -21.09 -19.65
CA ILE A 192 -14.13 -21.81 -18.96
C ILE A 192 -15.49 -21.22 -19.37
N ALA A 193 -15.64 -19.90 -19.41
CA ALA A 193 -16.90 -19.25 -19.80
C ALA A 193 -17.29 -19.58 -21.23
N ILE A 194 -16.35 -19.59 -22.17
CA ILE A 194 -16.59 -19.97 -23.56
C ILE A 194 -17.02 -21.45 -23.63
N PHE A 195 -16.34 -22.33 -22.91
CA PHE A 195 -16.68 -23.75 -22.90
C PHE A 195 -18.07 -24.00 -22.35
N VAL A 196 -18.43 -23.39 -21.23
CA VAL A 196 -19.78 -23.50 -20.62
C VAL A 196 -20.84 -22.91 -21.57
N GLY A 197 -20.57 -21.74 -22.16
CA GLY A 197 -21.45 -21.14 -23.13
C GLY A 197 -21.70 -22.01 -24.34
N ALA A 198 -20.66 -22.58 -24.93
CA ALA A 198 -20.77 -23.53 -26.04
C ALA A 198 -21.59 -24.78 -25.68
N PHE A 199 -21.38 -25.32 -24.48
CA PHE A 199 -22.11 -26.47 -23.95
C PHE A 199 -23.62 -26.18 -23.79
N ILE A 200 -23.97 -25.01 -23.26
CA ILE A 200 -25.36 -24.58 -23.10
C ILE A 200 -26.01 -24.41 -24.47
N ILE A 201 -25.35 -23.74 -25.41
CA ILE A 201 -25.84 -23.55 -26.77
C ILE A 201 -26.08 -24.92 -27.44
N GLN A 202 -25.11 -25.82 -27.38
CA GLN A 202 -25.22 -27.17 -27.95
C GLN A 202 -26.43 -27.93 -27.38
N ASN A 203 -26.63 -27.91 -26.05
CA ASN A 203 -27.73 -28.57 -25.39
C ASN A 203 -29.10 -27.96 -25.81
N THR A 204 -29.18 -26.64 -25.89
CA THR A 204 -30.39 -25.93 -26.31
C THR A 204 -30.75 -26.26 -27.74
N PHE A 205 -29.80 -26.23 -28.67
CA PHE A 205 -30.01 -26.62 -30.07
C PHE A 205 -30.46 -28.08 -30.20
N ARG A 206 -29.83 -28.99 -29.42
CA ARG A 206 -30.25 -30.39 -29.45
C ARG A 206 -31.70 -30.59 -29.01
N ILE A 207 -32.14 -29.91 -27.97
CA ILE A 207 -33.55 -29.97 -27.51
C ILE A 207 -34.48 -29.40 -28.55
N LEU A 208 -34.16 -28.24 -29.15
CA LEU A 208 -34.97 -27.62 -30.21
C LEU A 208 -35.11 -28.51 -31.48
N LEU A 209 -34.02 -29.14 -31.88
CA LEU A 209 -34.03 -30.06 -33.03
C LEU A 209 -34.88 -31.31 -32.73
N LEU A 210 -34.83 -31.86 -31.52
CA LEU A 210 -35.66 -33.00 -31.12
C LEU A 210 -37.14 -32.64 -31.09
N GLN A 211 -37.51 -31.43 -30.67
CA GLN A 211 -38.90 -30.96 -30.70
C GLN A 211 -39.41 -30.77 -32.14
N ARG A 212 -38.63 -30.14 -33.02
CA ARG A 212 -38.99 -29.97 -34.42
C ARG A 212 -39.08 -31.27 -35.19
N THR A 213 -38.21 -32.25 -34.94
CA THR A 213 -38.30 -33.58 -35.57
C THR A 213 -39.58 -34.29 -35.17
N LYS A 214 -40.04 -34.12 -33.95
CA LYS A 214 -41.29 -34.68 -33.45
C LYS A 214 -42.51 -34.05 -34.12
N GLU A 215 -42.53 -32.74 -34.31
CA GLU A 215 -43.60 -32.03 -35.05
C GLU A 215 -43.65 -32.40 -36.54
N LEU A 216 -42.47 -32.51 -37.18
CA LEU A 216 -42.37 -32.93 -38.58
C LEU A 216 -42.81 -34.37 -38.80
N SER A 217 -42.52 -35.28 -37.86
CA SER A 217 -42.95 -36.68 -37.93
C SER A 217 -44.48 -36.82 -37.74
N LEU A 218 -45.10 -36.00 -36.89
CA LEU A 218 -46.56 -35.92 -36.75
C LEU A 218 -47.25 -35.38 -38.04
N LEU A 219 -46.70 -34.33 -38.64
CA LEU A 219 -47.20 -33.80 -39.91
C LEU A 219 -47.09 -34.83 -41.06
N ARG A 220 -46.02 -35.62 -41.07
CA ARG A 220 -45.85 -36.67 -42.10
C ARG A 220 -46.71 -37.87 -41.87
N ALA A 221 -47.24 -38.09 -40.67
CA ALA A 221 -48.21 -39.15 -40.37
C ALA A 221 -49.66 -38.80 -40.70
N LEU A 222 -49.93 -37.52 -40.85
CA LEU A 222 -51.29 -36.99 -41.15
C LEU A 222 -51.52 -36.67 -42.65
N GLY A 223 -50.57 -36.81 -43.53
CA GLY A 223 -50.65 -36.49 -44.92
C GLY A 223 -49.34 -36.42 -45.64
#